data_8723f7c0302e682514139bebc7065e6d
#
_entry.id   8723f7c0302e682514139bebc7065e6d
#
_cell.length_a   1.000
_cell.length_b   1.000
_cell.length_c   1.000
_cell.angle_alpha   90.00
_cell.angle_beta   90.00
_cell.angle_gamma   90.00
#
_symmetry.space_group_name_H-M   'P 1'
#
loop_
_entity.id
_entity.type
_entity.pdbx_description
1 polymer ?
#
loop_
_entity_poly.entity_id
_entity_poly.type
_entity_poly.pdbx_seq_one_letter_code
_entity_poly.pdbx_strand_id
1 'polypeptide(L)'
;MAGQQSPTVAILEGAQSSGKTGRLLERARALLDGGCDVADLMVVCASKDAAAAFKRRLGFRVSAGPESVERLRVVSARALSYEALADKDAQTLYGHGPRVLLDVERSILIADLRQAGMGKEDLAAACKELYRAWDTGELPEPQGEPARRYVDALAAFGAYDVRELGARAFNAVRSRPEIAQRLGASHVLVDDANLIGLAQLRLIEAFAGQELLLAGDCGVANPFFDAAATGTSLARFAQARAVEPTRLAQAPLDFPEDTFVVKSPEPLTEVQTCAKTVKYILGNVAVDLSQDLELTEAASAAGEGGTQVAKDGCEPIPFDDLVYPNEVCVVIPQGSMLKDACQKLKAAGIATVTCTESQSVGGDPRRVASVATLQSFTLLGLAADERDLMCWRTWVGLGRADISAKAWAGLVAYAAERNMHVLDALASLDASAPEPFEGAELLAKRYAQACALIAKASRKHGRQLIDIVSPNENLTFTRLCEPVVAQSAGKFFSRANLAAVDRGFGGRLWDVRVGIPAAFAGLETKACVLLGLNEGVAPRATHEEAPARFENECRLWRALLHKARNWLTMSYVQGAAPDHAQALGARVKRVKRATASDVAMLAPSVLLRELGMAEPSTMGAQQFVACVLCDTL
;
A
#
# COMPACT_ATOMS: atom_id res chain seq x y z
N MET A 1 4.76 -11.10 39.79
CA MET A 1 4.54 -11.22 38.33
C MET A 1 4.07 -12.64 38.09
N ALA A 2 2.76 -12.83 37.85
CA ALA A 2 2.25 -14.11 37.41
C ALA A 2 2.83 -14.35 36.01
N GLY A 3 3.46 -15.53 35.81
CA GLY A 3 4.14 -15.85 34.55
C GLY A 3 3.13 -15.82 33.41
N GLN A 4 3.26 -14.82 32.53
CA GLN A 4 2.62 -14.84 31.24
C GLN A 4 3.20 -16.06 30.49
N GLN A 5 2.39 -17.08 30.31
CA GLN A 5 2.78 -18.21 29.48
C GLN A 5 2.99 -17.67 28.05
N SER A 6 4.14 -17.99 27.48
CA SER A 6 4.38 -17.66 26.06
C SER A 6 3.29 -18.30 25.19
N PRO A 7 2.78 -17.59 24.17
CA PRO A 7 1.74 -18.15 23.32
C PRO A 7 2.24 -19.40 22.59
N THR A 8 1.34 -20.34 22.33
CA THR A 8 1.61 -21.44 21.40
C THR A 8 1.74 -20.86 19.99
N VAL A 9 2.90 -21.00 19.37
CA VAL A 9 3.18 -20.50 18.02
C VAL A 9 3.09 -21.63 17.02
N ALA A 10 2.28 -21.43 15.97
CA ALA A 10 2.18 -22.35 14.85
C ALA A 10 2.29 -21.59 13.52
N ILE A 11 2.91 -22.23 12.52
CA ILE A 11 3.09 -21.64 11.19
C ILE A 11 2.51 -22.59 10.14
N LEU A 12 1.58 -22.09 9.33
CA LEU A 12 1.07 -22.76 8.14
C LEU A 12 1.87 -22.28 6.94
N GLU A 13 2.74 -23.14 6.43
CA GLU A 13 3.54 -22.87 5.24
C GLU A 13 2.88 -23.43 4.00
N GLY A 14 2.86 -22.67 2.93
CA GLY A 14 2.42 -23.16 1.64
C GLY A 14 2.56 -22.10 0.55
N ALA A 15 2.68 -22.57 -0.68
CA ALA A 15 2.64 -21.69 -1.85
C ALA A 15 1.29 -20.98 -1.99
N GLN A 16 1.17 -20.08 -2.96
CA GLN A 16 -0.11 -19.45 -3.28
C GLN A 16 -1.15 -20.54 -3.57
N SER A 17 -2.41 -20.30 -3.21
CA SER A 17 -3.55 -21.22 -3.38
C SER A 17 -3.48 -22.55 -2.61
N SER A 18 -2.56 -22.72 -1.68
CA SER A 18 -2.51 -23.90 -0.78
C SER A 18 -3.59 -23.91 0.32
N GLY A 19 -4.54 -22.95 0.31
CA GLY A 19 -5.62 -22.88 1.28
C GLY A 19 -5.28 -22.23 2.62
N LYS A 20 -4.13 -21.54 2.75
CA LYS A 20 -3.69 -20.86 3.98
C LYS A 20 -4.74 -19.97 4.60
N THR A 21 -5.23 -18.98 3.85
CA THR A 21 -6.27 -18.04 4.31
C THR A 21 -7.57 -18.78 4.66
N GLY A 22 -7.92 -19.83 3.90
CA GLY A 22 -9.06 -20.70 4.22
C GLY A 22 -8.95 -21.33 5.60
N ARG A 23 -7.78 -21.87 5.95
CA ARG A 23 -7.49 -22.44 7.28
C ARG A 23 -7.59 -21.41 8.41
N LEU A 24 -7.10 -20.17 8.16
CA LEU A 24 -7.26 -19.08 9.13
C LEU A 24 -8.73 -18.70 9.32
N LEU A 25 -9.51 -18.62 8.23
CA LEU A 25 -10.96 -18.34 8.29
C LEU A 25 -11.70 -19.45 9.04
N GLU A 26 -11.38 -20.72 8.79
CA GLU A 26 -11.94 -21.86 9.54
C GLU A 26 -11.58 -21.79 11.03
N ARG A 27 -10.33 -21.43 11.37
CA ARG A 27 -9.90 -21.28 12.77
C ARG A 27 -10.63 -20.12 13.43
N ALA A 28 -10.71 -18.95 12.79
CA ALA A 28 -11.44 -17.80 13.31
C ALA A 28 -12.91 -18.13 13.54
N ARG A 29 -13.56 -18.79 12.57
CA ARG A 29 -14.94 -19.26 12.71
C ARG A 29 -15.10 -20.20 13.89
N ALA A 30 -14.25 -21.21 13.99
CA ALA A 30 -14.32 -22.20 15.06
C ALA A 30 -14.16 -21.57 16.46
N LEU A 31 -13.31 -20.53 16.60
CA LEU A 31 -13.16 -19.79 17.84
C LEU A 31 -14.46 -19.02 18.17
N LEU A 32 -15.02 -18.28 17.22
CA LEU A 32 -16.22 -17.47 17.43
C LEU A 32 -17.46 -18.35 17.66
N ASP A 33 -17.66 -19.39 16.86
CA ASP A 33 -18.77 -20.34 17.02
C ASP A 33 -18.62 -21.16 18.34
N GLY A 34 -17.38 -21.33 18.83
CA GLY A 34 -17.06 -21.94 20.12
C GLY A 34 -17.22 -21.02 21.33
N GLY A 35 -17.69 -19.76 21.14
CA GLY A 35 -17.96 -18.82 22.22
C GLY A 35 -16.77 -17.96 22.65
N CYS A 36 -15.68 -17.91 21.87
CA CYS A 36 -14.60 -16.94 22.09
C CYS A 36 -15.15 -15.51 21.98
N ASP A 37 -14.81 -14.66 22.95
CA ASP A 37 -15.18 -13.25 22.85
C ASP A 37 -14.47 -12.61 21.64
N VAL A 38 -15.21 -11.78 20.92
CA VAL A 38 -14.67 -11.03 19.76
C VAL A 38 -13.46 -10.18 20.13
N ALA A 39 -13.39 -9.69 21.38
CA ALA A 39 -12.24 -8.94 21.89
C ALA A 39 -11.00 -9.80 22.11
N ASP A 40 -11.17 -11.11 22.31
CA ASP A 40 -10.09 -12.08 22.52
C ASP A 40 -9.51 -12.65 21.21
N LEU A 41 -10.07 -12.26 20.07
CA LEU A 41 -9.59 -12.65 18.74
C LEU A 41 -9.11 -11.42 17.95
N MET A 42 -7.89 -11.46 17.48
CA MET A 42 -7.32 -10.47 16.57
C MET A 42 -6.81 -11.14 15.30
N VAL A 43 -7.10 -10.52 14.16
CA VAL A 43 -6.54 -10.95 12.87
C VAL A 43 -5.66 -9.84 12.32
N VAL A 44 -4.43 -10.19 11.95
CA VAL A 44 -3.46 -9.25 11.37
C VAL A 44 -3.17 -9.66 9.93
N CYS A 45 -3.30 -8.72 9.01
CA CYS A 45 -3.03 -8.93 7.59
C CYS A 45 -1.87 -8.03 7.11
N ALA A 46 -1.30 -8.35 5.96
CA ALA A 46 -0.19 -7.57 5.39
C ALA A 46 -0.61 -6.15 4.96
N SER A 47 -1.89 -5.94 4.60
CA SER A 47 -2.42 -4.64 4.17
C SER A 47 -3.84 -4.41 4.67
N LYS A 48 -4.29 -3.15 4.65
CA LYS A 48 -5.68 -2.79 5.01
C LYS A 48 -6.72 -3.42 4.08
N ASP A 49 -6.39 -3.57 2.78
CA ASP A 49 -7.31 -4.18 1.81
C ASP A 49 -7.45 -5.69 2.05
N ALA A 50 -6.33 -6.37 2.41
CA ALA A 50 -6.36 -7.77 2.83
C ALA A 50 -7.17 -7.95 4.12
N ALA A 51 -7.01 -7.05 5.09
CA ALA A 51 -7.79 -7.05 6.32
C ALA A 51 -9.29 -6.88 6.06
N ALA A 52 -9.67 -5.94 5.20
CA ALA A 52 -11.06 -5.73 4.81
C ALA A 52 -11.65 -6.96 4.08
N ALA A 53 -10.89 -7.57 3.17
CA ALA A 53 -11.29 -8.78 2.45
C ALA A 53 -11.45 -9.97 3.42
N PHE A 54 -10.52 -10.16 4.35
CA PHE A 54 -10.61 -11.21 5.36
C PHE A 54 -11.86 -11.04 6.23
N LYS A 55 -12.09 -9.82 6.73
CA LYS A 55 -13.25 -9.50 7.57
C LYS A 55 -14.57 -9.80 6.85
N ARG A 56 -14.70 -9.35 5.61
CA ARG A 56 -15.88 -9.64 4.78
C ARG A 56 -16.12 -11.14 4.61
N ARG A 57 -15.09 -11.91 4.23
CA ARG A 57 -15.18 -13.36 4.04
C ARG A 57 -15.54 -14.10 5.32
N LEU A 58 -15.02 -13.67 6.46
CA LEU A 58 -15.35 -14.25 7.74
C LEU A 58 -16.82 -14.00 8.10
N GLY A 59 -17.33 -12.79 7.83
CA GLY A 59 -18.74 -12.42 8.08
C GLY A 59 -19.75 -13.34 7.40
N PHE A 60 -19.43 -13.86 6.21
CA PHE A 60 -20.29 -14.83 5.51
C PHE A 60 -20.18 -16.27 6.03
N ARG A 61 -19.22 -16.56 6.90
CA ARG A 61 -18.94 -17.92 7.39
C ARG A 61 -19.31 -18.14 8.85
N VAL A 62 -19.47 -17.07 9.62
CA VAL A 62 -19.81 -17.15 11.05
C VAL A 62 -21.30 -17.34 11.22
N SER A 63 -21.70 -18.26 12.10
CA SER A 63 -23.10 -18.63 12.34
C SER A 63 -23.94 -17.45 12.89
N ALA A 64 -23.31 -16.52 13.62
CA ALA A 64 -23.96 -15.33 14.17
C ALA A 64 -24.15 -14.18 13.16
N GLY A 65 -23.73 -14.37 11.90
CA GLY A 65 -23.90 -13.39 10.83
C GLY A 65 -22.85 -12.25 10.81
N PRO A 66 -22.91 -11.38 9.79
CA PRO A 66 -21.91 -10.32 9.55
C PRO A 66 -21.77 -9.33 10.70
N GLU A 67 -22.85 -8.99 11.42
CA GLU A 67 -22.84 -8.03 12.51
C GLU A 67 -21.92 -8.45 13.68
N SER A 68 -21.82 -9.77 13.93
CA SER A 68 -20.94 -10.31 14.97
C SER A 68 -19.47 -10.05 14.67
N VAL A 69 -19.12 -9.93 13.39
CA VAL A 69 -17.75 -9.73 12.92
C VAL A 69 -17.39 -8.23 12.81
N GLU A 70 -18.37 -7.31 12.87
CA GLU A 70 -18.09 -5.88 12.79
C GLU A 70 -17.16 -5.39 13.91
N ARG A 71 -17.31 -5.92 15.11
CA ARG A 71 -16.48 -5.59 16.28
C ARG A 71 -15.14 -6.33 16.28
N LEU A 72 -14.99 -7.35 15.44
CA LEU A 72 -13.74 -8.09 15.35
C LEU A 72 -12.60 -7.18 14.88
N ARG A 73 -11.50 -7.25 15.60
CA ARG A 73 -10.28 -6.50 15.27
C ARG A 73 -9.53 -7.21 14.16
N VAL A 74 -9.76 -6.78 12.93
CA VAL A 74 -9.01 -7.21 11.74
C VAL A 74 -8.24 -6.00 11.22
N VAL A 75 -6.91 -6.03 11.33
CA VAL A 75 -6.05 -4.85 11.11
C VAL A 75 -4.86 -5.19 10.22
N SER A 76 -4.26 -4.17 9.62
CA SER A 76 -2.95 -4.34 8.98
C SER A 76 -1.83 -4.34 10.03
N ALA A 77 -0.71 -5.00 9.74
CA ALA A 77 0.47 -4.98 10.60
C ALA A 77 0.99 -3.55 10.84
N ARG A 78 0.81 -2.65 9.86
CA ARG A 78 1.18 -1.25 9.99
C ARG A 78 0.23 -0.48 10.91
N ALA A 79 -1.08 -0.69 10.77
CA ALA A 79 -2.05 -0.10 11.67
C ALA A 79 -1.81 -0.53 13.12
N LEU A 80 -1.52 -1.82 13.34
CA LEU A 80 -1.17 -2.34 14.67
C LEU A 80 0.08 -1.68 15.25
N SER A 81 1.12 -1.47 14.42
CA SER A 81 2.34 -0.75 14.85
C SER A 81 2.04 0.71 15.21
N TYR A 82 1.17 1.36 14.43
CA TYR A 82 0.74 2.73 14.69
C TYR A 82 -0.08 2.83 16.00
N GLU A 83 -1.00 1.90 16.22
CA GLU A 83 -1.80 1.83 17.45
C GLU A 83 -0.92 1.61 18.69
N ALA A 84 0.11 0.75 18.60
CA ALA A 84 1.06 0.54 19.68
C ALA A 84 1.82 1.82 20.04
N LEU A 85 2.19 2.63 19.04
CA LEU A 85 2.85 3.93 19.28
C LEU A 85 1.86 5.04 19.72
N ALA A 86 0.58 4.88 19.43
CA ALA A 86 -0.47 5.78 19.91
C ALA A 86 -0.84 5.53 21.37
N ASP A 87 -0.37 4.45 21.98
CA ASP A 87 -0.57 4.18 23.40
C ASP A 87 0.18 5.20 24.28
N LYS A 88 -0.43 5.61 25.39
CA LYS A 88 0.10 6.63 26.29
C LYS A 88 1.50 6.33 26.83
N ASP A 89 1.80 5.05 27.08
CA ASP A 89 3.10 4.65 27.62
C ASP A 89 4.19 4.71 26.54
N ALA A 90 3.84 4.42 25.28
CA ALA A 90 4.73 4.62 24.13
C ALA A 90 4.97 6.13 23.88
N GLN A 91 3.92 6.96 23.96
CA GLN A 91 4.06 8.41 23.83
C GLN A 91 4.93 9.00 24.97
N THR A 92 4.79 8.48 26.17
CA THR A 92 5.66 8.88 27.29
C THR A 92 7.11 8.46 27.06
N LEU A 93 7.34 7.29 26.47
CA LEU A 93 8.68 6.78 26.16
C LEU A 93 9.40 7.62 25.10
N TYR A 94 8.68 8.03 24.06
CA TYR A 94 9.27 8.75 22.91
C TYR A 94 9.05 10.26 22.91
N GLY A 95 8.25 10.78 23.83
CA GLY A 95 7.96 12.22 23.97
C GLY A 95 6.94 12.77 22.99
N HIS A 96 6.44 11.96 22.05
CA HIS A 96 5.41 12.36 21.07
C HIS A 96 4.55 11.18 20.62
N GLY A 97 3.38 11.48 20.06
CA GLY A 97 2.50 10.50 19.44
C GLY A 97 3.03 10.01 18.08
N PRO A 98 2.36 9.02 17.47
CA PRO A 98 2.77 8.51 16.17
C PRO A 98 2.50 9.54 15.08
N ARG A 99 3.55 10.19 14.62
CA ARG A 99 3.62 11.06 13.45
C ARG A 99 4.52 10.37 12.43
N VAL A 100 3.95 9.79 11.39
CA VAL A 100 4.71 9.09 10.36
C VAL A 100 4.89 9.99 9.14
N LEU A 101 6.13 10.11 8.67
CA LEU A 101 6.42 10.91 7.48
C LEU A 101 5.75 10.33 6.23
N LEU A 102 5.11 11.19 5.46
CA LEU A 102 4.71 10.88 4.10
C LEU A 102 5.95 10.76 3.20
N ASP A 103 5.86 9.97 2.11
CA ASP A 103 6.97 9.86 1.14
C ASP A 103 7.39 11.22 0.59
N VAL A 104 6.43 12.14 0.42
CA VAL A 104 6.69 13.51 -0.01
C VAL A 104 7.42 14.33 1.06
N GLU A 105 7.02 14.20 2.32
CA GLU A 105 7.69 14.86 3.45
C GLU A 105 9.10 14.31 3.65
N ARG A 106 9.27 12.99 3.54
CA ARG A 106 10.59 12.36 3.52
C ARG A 106 11.46 12.89 2.38
N SER A 107 10.89 13.12 1.19
CA SER A 107 11.62 13.70 0.06
C SER A 107 12.06 15.15 0.34
N ILE A 108 11.25 15.93 1.06
CA ILE A 108 11.61 17.28 1.53
C ILE A 108 12.76 17.20 2.54
N LEU A 109 12.67 16.31 3.54
CA LEU A 109 13.73 16.09 4.52
C LEU A 109 15.06 15.69 3.86
N ILE A 110 15.02 14.77 2.89
CA ILE A 110 16.20 14.38 2.10
C ILE A 110 16.79 15.59 1.33
N ALA A 111 15.94 16.45 0.78
CA ALA A 111 16.42 17.66 0.09
C ALA A 111 17.08 18.64 1.05
N ASP A 112 16.58 18.80 2.26
CA ASP A 112 17.17 19.65 3.30
C ASP A 112 18.54 19.11 3.73
N LEU A 113 18.67 17.79 3.96
CA LEU A 113 19.95 17.17 4.29
C LEU A 113 20.98 17.32 3.16
N ARG A 114 20.52 17.23 1.92
CA ARG A 114 21.39 17.50 0.75
C ARG A 114 21.80 18.96 0.66
N GLN A 115 20.90 19.90 0.97
CA GLN A 115 21.23 21.34 1.04
C GLN A 115 22.27 21.61 2.16
N ALA A 116 22.24 20.83 3.25
CA ALA A 116 23.24 20.87 4.32
C ALA A 116 24.56 20.13 3.99
N GLY A 117 24.78 19.75 2.72
CA GLY A 117 26.03 19.20 2.21
C GLY A 117 26.12 17.67 2.19
N MET A 118 25.04 16.93 2.49
CA MET A 118 25.05 15.46 2.42
C MET A 118 25.08 14.95 0.96
N GLY A 119 25.97 14.01 0.66
CA GLY A 119 26.01 13.30 -0.62
C GLY A 119 24.74 12.47 -0.84
N LYS A 120 24.24 12.44 -2.09
CA LYS A 120 23.03 11.66 -2.43
C LYS A 120 23.25 10.16 -2.19
N GLU A 121 24.40 9.65 -2.59
CA GLU A 121 24.76 8.23 -2.49
C GLU A 121 25.03 7.81 -1.06
N ASP A 122 25.73 8.65 -0.29
CA ASP A 122 26.04 8.41 1.12
C ASP A 122 24.75 8.33 1.95
N LEU A 123 23.81 9.26 1.70
CA LEU A 123 22.52 9.27 2.38
C LEU A 123 21.65 8.07 1.99
N ALA A 124 21.68 7.66 0.72
CA ALA A 124 20.96 6.46 0.27
C ALA A 124 21.54 5.18 0.89
N ALA A 125 22.86 5.07 0.98
CA ALA A 125 23.53 3.96 1.63
C ALA A 125 23.19 3.91 3.13
N ALA A 126 23.27 5.04 3.82
CA ALA A 126 22.94 5.15 5.24
C ALA A 126 21.48 4.76 5.52
N CYS A 127 20.52 5.26 4.72
CA CYS A 127 19.13 4.85 4.84
C CYS A 127 18.94 3.34 4.62
N LYS A 128 19.64 2.73 3.66
CA LYS A 128 19.56 1.29 3.40
C LYS A 128 20.01 0.47 4.60
N GLU A 129 21.07 0.86 5.28
CA GLU A 129 21.57 0.21 6.50
C GLU A 129 20.58 0.35 7.66
N LEU A 130 20.06 1.55 7.90
CA LEU A 130 19.04 1.80 8.92
C LEU A 130 17.79 0.93 8.67
N TYR A 131 17.32 0.84 7.42
CA TYR A 131 16.15 0.02 7.09
C TYR A 131 16.36 -1.47 7.37
N ARG A 132 17.57 -2.00 7.12
CA ARG A 132 17.90 -3.39 7.45
C ARG A 132 17.85 -3.64 8.95
N ALA A 133 18.40 -2.73 9.76
CA ALA A 133 18.35 -2.84 11.20
C ALA A 133 16.91 -2.71 11.73
N TRP A 134 16.16 -1.73 11.26
CA TRP A 134 14.76 -1.53 11.65
C TRP A 134 13.86 -2.71 11.28
N ASP A 135 14.11 -3.36 10.13
CA ASP A 135 13.36 -4.57 9.76
C ASP A 135 13.58 -5.71 10.76
N THR A 136 14.74 -5.79 11.41
CA THR A 136 15.00 -6.78 12.46
C THR A 136 14.45 -6.39 13.83
N GLY A 137 13.93 -5.19 14.00
CA GLY A 137 13.46 -4.64 15.27
C GLY A 137 14.56 -4.00 16.09
N GLU A 138 15.73 -3.78 15.49
CA GLU A 138 16.83 -3.07 16.12
C GLU A 138 16.68 -1.57 15.90
N LEU A 139 17.05 -0.80 16.92
CA LEU A 139 17.20 0.65 16.85
C LEU A 139 18.69 0.97 17.13
N PRO A 140 19.55 0.75 16.13
CA PRO A 140 20.98 0.91 16.33
C PRO A 140 21.33 2.38 16.52
N GLU A 141 22.44 2.63 17.22
CA GLU A 141 23.10 3.93 17.14
C GLU A 141 23.55 4.18 15.68
N PRO A 142 23.18 5.34 15.09
CA PRO A 142 23.47 5.62 13.70
C PRO A 142 24.98 5.63 13.44
N GLN A 143 25.44 4.83 12.52
CA GLN A 143 26.85 4.77 12.11
C GLN A 143 27.13 5.81 11.01
N GLY A 144 28.15 6.66 11.26
CA GLY A 144 28.52 7.72 10.33
C GLY A 144 27.60 8.96 10.36
N GLU A 145 28.10 10.04 9.79
CA GLU A 145 27.41 11.34 9.79
C GLU A 145 26.08 11.33 9.04
N PRO A 146 25.95 10.72 7.83
CA PRO A 146 24.69 10.73 7.11
C PRO A 146 23.54 10.01 7.84
N ALA A 147 23.83 8.86 8.47
CA ALA A 147 22.83 8.12 9.25
C ALA A 147 22.40 8.89 10.49
N ARG A 148 23.38 9.49 11.22
CA ARG A 148 23.11 10.29 12.41
C ARG A 148 22.23 11.49 12.07
N ARG A 149 22.61 12.27 11.05
CA ARG A 149 21.82 13.44 10.64
C ARG A 149 20.41 13.08 10.19
N TYR A 150 20.23 11.92 9.54
CA TYR A 150 18.89 11.46 9.16
C TYR A 150 18.05 11.16 10.39
N VAL A 151 18.56 10.41 11.36
CA VAL A 151 17.83 10.07 12.60
C VAL A 151 17.58 11.31 13.46
N ASP A 152 18.59 12.22 13.59
CA ASP A 152 18.45 13.48 14.32
C ASP A 152 17.36 14.36 13.68
N ALA A 153 17.27 14.40 12.35
CA ALA A 153 16.22 15.13 11.65
C ALA A 153 14.82 14.54 11.92
N LEU A 154 14.67 13.20 11.91
CA LEU A 154 13.41 12.56 12.29
C LEU A 154 13.01 12.96 13.73
N ALA A 155 13.96 12.91 14.66
CA ALA A 155 13.73 13.30 16.05
C ALA A 155 13.36 14.79 16.18
N ALA A 156 14.07 15.68 15.46
CA ALA A 156 13.77 17.12 15.45
C ALA A 156 12.39 17.45 14.92
N PHE A 157 11.91 16.69 13.94
CA PHE A 157 10.53 16.80 13.42
C PHE A 157 9.48 16.07 14.28
N GLY A 158 9.87 15.34 15.34
CA GLY A 158 8.97 14.52 16.14
C GLY A 158 8.23 13.47 15.31
N ALA A 159 8.89 12.90 14.31
CA ALA A 159 8.27 12.03 13.33
C ALA A 159 9.05 10.74 13.11
N TYR A 160 8.36 9.70 12.66
CA TYR A 160 8.94 8.40 12.33
C TYR A 160 9.03 8.21 10.81
N ASP A 161 10.09 7.57 10.33
CA ASP A 161 10.08 6.96 9.01
C ASP A 161 9.11 5.77 9.03
N VAL A 162 8.36 5.58 7.94
CA VAL A 162 7.44 4.44 7.81
C VAL A 162 8.14 3.09 7.96
N ARG A 163 9.44 3.02 7.66
CA ARG A 163 10.27 1.81 7.81
C ARG A 163 10.64 1.50 9.24
N GLU A 164 10.81 2.52 10.10
CA GLU A 164 11.14 2.31 11.51
C GLU A 164 9.93 2.00 12.39
N LEU A 165 8.71 2.22 11.87
CA LEU A 165 7.47 2.13 12.64
C LEU A 165 7.33 0.79 13.39
N GLY A 166 7.61 -0.34 12.72
CA GLY A 166 7.57 -1.66 13.33
C GLY A 166 8.61 -1.85 14.43
N ALA A 167 9.85 -1.38 14.22
CA ALA A 167 10.91 -1.46 15.20
C ALA A 167 10.62 -0.60 16.43
N ARG A 168 10.15 0.63 16.23
CA ARG A 168 9.76 1.54 17.33
C ARG A 168 8.62 0.94 18.15
N ALA A 169 7.58 0.44 17.50
CA ALA A 169 6.44 -0.20 18.17
C ALA A 169 6.88 -1.44 18.96
N PHE A 170 7.69 -2.31 18.36
CA PHE A 170 8.23 -3.49 19.06
C PHE A 170 9.07 -3.11 20.28
N ASN A 171 9.95 -2.11 20.16
CA ASN A 171 10.76 -1.63 21.27
C ASN A 171 9.91 -0.95 22.35
N ALA A 172 8.84 -0.22 21.98
CA ALA A 172 7.91 0.35 22.95
C ALA A 172 7.24 -0.75 23.80
N VAL A 173 6.70 -1.78 23.14
CA VAL A 173 6.05 -2.91 23.83
C VAL A 173 7.04 -3.70 24.69
N ARG A 174 8.27 -3.90 24.21
CA ARG A 174 9.33 -4.56 25.00
C ARG A 174 9.70 -3.76 26.25
N SER A 175 9.73 -2.42 26.16
CA SER A 175 10.07 -1.53 27.27
C SER A 175 8.87 -1.28 28.21
N ARG A 176 7.66 -1.42 27.71
CA ARG A 176 6.38 -1.18 28.40
C ARG A 176 5.40 -2.32 28.08
N PRO A 177 5.52 -3.48 28.76
CA PRO A 177 4.66 -4.65 28.49
C PRO A 177 3.17 -4.40 28.68
N GLU A 178 2.80 -3.35 29.44
CA GLU A 178 1.42 -2.93 29.67
C GLU A 178 0.71 -2.55 28.37
N ILE A 179 1.45 -2.11 27.35
CA ILE A 179 0.92 -1.85 26.00
C ILE A 179 0.34 -3.14 25.42
N ALA A 180 1.10 -4.25 25.51
CA ALA A 180 0.63 -5.55 25.03
C ALA A 180 -0.59 -6.05 25.82
N GLN A 181 -0.67 -5.79 27.12
CA GLN A 181 -1.83 -6.18 27.94
C GLN A 181 -3.11 -5.45 27.53
N ARG A 182 -2.99 -4.18 27.08
CA ARG A 182 -4.15 -3.38 26.64
C ARG A 182 -4.56 -3.66 25.20
N LEU A 183 -3.60 -3.91 24.33
CA LEU A 183 -3.83 -4.03 22.89
C LEU A 183 -3.78 -5.47 22.38
N GLY A 184 -3.39 -6.43 23.21
CA GLY A 184 -3.29 -7.84 22.85
C GLY A 184 -4.65 -8.54 22.78
N ALA A 185 -4.60 -9.80 22.35
CA ALA A 185 -5.73 -10.71 22.31
C ALA A 185 -5.27 -12.13 22.71
N SER A 186 -6.20 -12.95 23.22
CA SER A 186 -5.89 -14.35 23.55
C SER A 186 -5.44 -15.15 22.31
N HIS A 187 -6.11 -14.92 21.19
CA HIS A 187 -5.85 -15.59 19.91
C HIS A 187 -5.48 -14.56 18.84
N VAL A 188 -4.31 -14.73 18.22
CA VAL A 188 -3.85 -13.86 17.13
C VAL A 188 -3.61 -14.72 15.90
N LEU A 189 -4.30 -14.38 14.81
CA LEU A 189 -4.16 -15.04 13.51
C LEU A 189 -3.50 -14.05 12.54
N VAL A 190 -2.54 -14.51 11.75
CA VAL A 190 -1.77 -13.66 10.83
C VAL A 190 -1.84 -14.20 9.41
N ASP A 191 -2.42 -13.44 8.51
CA ASP A 191 -2.49 -13.79 7.08
C ASP A 191 -1.37 -13.12 6.28
N ASP A 192 -0.84 -13.83 5.28
CA ASP A 192 0.29 -13.41 4.45
C ASP A 192 1.50 -12.93 5.29
N ALA A 193 1.84 -13.66 6.34
CA ALA A 193 2.91 -13.31 7.29
C ALA A 193 4.28 -13.11 6.63
N ASN A 194 4.53 -13.73 5.47
CA ASN A 194 5.75 -13.53 4.68
C ASN A 194 5.86 -12.11 4.06
N LEU A 195 4.74 -11.36 3.98
CA LEU A 195 4.72 -9.97 3.51
C LEU A 195 4.88 -8.96 4.65
N ILE A 196 4.97 -9.43 5.89
CA ILE A 196 5.12 -8.62 7.11
C ILE A 196 6.61 -8.60 7.52
N GLY A 197 7.13 -7.45 7.93
CA GLY A 197 8.51 -7.31 8.38
C GLY A 197 8.77 -8.06 9.69
N LEU A 198 10.02 -8.50 9.92
CA LEU A 198 10.38 -9.28 11.11
C LEU A 198 10.10 -8.54 12.42
N ALA A 199 10.40 -7.23 12.47
CA ALA A 199 10.07 -6.40 13.63
C ALA A 199 8.57 -6.41 13.95
N GLN A 200 7.73 -6.35 12.91
CA GLN A 200 6.28 -6.40 13.06
C GLN A 200 5.79 -7.79 13.47
N LEU A 201 6.39 -8.88 12.95
CA LEU A 201 6.06 -10.24 13.41
C LEU A 201 6.37 -10.42 14.90
N ARG A 202 7.50 -9.88 15.37
CA ARG A 202 7.85 -9.88 16.80
C ARG A 202 6.89 -9.03 17.65
N LEU A 203 6.46 -7.89 17.12
CA LEU A 203 5.44 -7.07 17.75
C LEU A 203 4.10 -7.83 17.88
N ILE A 204 3.66 -8.47 16.79
CA ILE A 204 2.41 -9.25 16.76
C ILE A 204 2.47 -10.40 17.77
N GLU A 205 3.61 -11.07 17.87
CA GLU A 205 3.82 -12.11 18.88
C GLU A 205 3.66 -11.59 20.31
N ALA A 206 4.18 -10.39 20.59
CA ALA A 206 4.05 -9.79 21.92
C ALA A 206 2.59 -9.46 22.29
N PHE A 207 1.69 -9.36 21.31
CA PHE A 207 0.26 -9.17 21.52
C PHE A 207 -0.54 -10.48 21.65
N ALA A 208 0.05 -11.63 21.37
CA ALA A 208 -0.62 -12.92 21.48
C ALA A 208 -0.56 -13.44 22.92
N GLY A 209 -1.72 -13.75 23.51
CA GLY A 209 -1.81 -14.26 24.88
C GLY A 209 -1.68 -15.78 24.96
N GLN A 210 -2.44 -16.51 24.17
CA GLN A 210 -2.51 -17.98 24.21
C GLN A 210 -2.04 -18.63 22.90
N GLU A 211 -2.45 -18.08 21.76
CA GLU A 211 -2.19 -18.65 20.44
C GLU A 211 -1.71 -17.59 19.47
N LEU A 212 -0.68 -17.91 18.70
CA LEU A 212 -0.24 -17.18 17.52
C LEU A 212 -0.19 -18.15 16.34
N LEU A 213 -1.12 -18.00 15.41
CA LEU A 213 -1.15 -18.79 14.17
C LEU A 213 -0.79 -17.92 12.98
N LEU A 214 0.36 -18.19 12.36
CA LEU A 214 0.82 -17.46 11.19
C LEU A 214 0.61 -18.29 9.92
N ALA A 215 0.15 -17.68 8.86
CA ALA A 215 0.05 -18.30 7.54
C ALA A 215 0.85 -17.52 6.52
N GLY A 216 1.70 -18.20 5.73
CA GLY A 216 2.55 -17.53 4.76
C GLY A 216 3.35 -18.52 3.90
N ASP A 217 4.17 -17.99 3.03
CA ASP A 217 5.14 -18.74 2.21
C ASP A 217 6.56 -18.35 2.64
N CYS A 218 7.25 -19.24 3.33
CA CYS A 218 8.61 -19.00 3.79
C CYS A 218 9.62 -18.78 2.65
N GLY A 219 9.27 -19.17 1.43
CA GLY A 219 10.09 -18.99 0.24
C GLY A 219 9.88 -17.66 -0.50
N VAL A 220 8.83 -16.89 -0.18
CA VAL A 220 8.50 -15.62 -0.85
C VAL A 220 8.85 -14.44 0.03
N ALA A 221 9.83 -13.64 -0.42
CA ALA A 221 10.22 -12.42 0.26
C ALA A 221 9.21 -11.29 0.00
N ASN A 222 9.06 -10.43 1.00
CA ASN A 222 8.35 -9.17 0.80
C ASN A 222 9.12 -8.30 -0.21
N PRO A 223 8.50 -7.89 -1.33
CA PRO A 223 9.19 -7.07 -2.34
C PRO A 223 9.62 -5.69 -1.83
N PHE A 224 9.08 -5.24 -0.70
CA PHE A 224 9.44 -3.97 -0.06
C PHE A 224 10.65 -4.08 0.87
N PHE A 225 11.07 -5.28 1.24
CA PHE A 225 12.26 -5.54 2.06
C PHE A 225 13.31 -6.26 1.22
N ASP A 226 14.57 -5.87 1.38
CA ASP A 226 15.70 -6.49 0.65
C ASP A 226 16.04 -7.85 1.29
N ALA A 227 15.26 -8.85 0.98
CA ALA A 227 15.35 -10.19 1.58
C ALA A 227 16.40 -11.10 0.93
N ALA A 228 17.04 -10.67 -0.16
CA ALA A 228 17.91 -11.53 -0.97
C ALA A 228 19.13 -12.08 -0.21
N ALA A 229 19.56 -11.43 0.86
CA ALA A 229 20.78 -11.83 1.58
C ALA A 229 20.53 -12.61 2.88
N THR A 230 19.31 -12.59 3.45
CA THR A 230 19.07 -13.06 4.84
C THR A 230 17.86 -13.99 5.01
N GLY A 231 17.23 -14.40 3.92
CA GLY A 231 15.96 -15.14 3.98
C GLY A 231 14.74 -14.24 4.23
N THR A 232 13.56 -14.81 4.14
CA THR A 232 12.30 -14.08 4.36
C THR A 232 12.08 -13.77 5.83
N SER A 233 11.30 -12.73 6.14
CA SER A 233 10.95 -12.38 7.52
C SER A 233 10.29 -13.54 8.27
N LEU A 234 9.39 -14.26 7.61
CA LEU A 234 8.70 -15.42 8.20
C LEU A 234 9.66 -16.58 8.46
N ALA A 235 10.56 -16.91 7.53
CA ALA A 235 11.56 -17.97 7.73
C ALA A 235 12.52 -17.63 8.89
N ARG A 236 12.95 -16.38 8.99
CA ARG A 236 13.78 -15.89 10.10
C ARG A 236 13.05 -15.93 11.44
N PHE A 237 11.77 -15.60 11.44
CA PHE A 237 10.92 -15.71 12.63
C PHE A 237 10.79 -17.17 13.08
N ALA A 238 10.48 -18.09 12.15
CA ALA A 238 10.38 -19.53 12.40
C ALA A 238 11.68 -20.09 13.00
N GLN A 239 12.82 -19.76 12.38
CA GLN A 239 14.14 -20.17 12.86
C GLN A 239 14.45 -19.64 14.26
N ALA A 240 14.19 -18.34 14.52
CA ALA A 240 14.45 -17.72 15.82
C ALA A 240 13.60 -18.32 16.95
N ARG A 241 12.43 -18.87 16.63
CA ARG A 241 11.52 -19.52 17.58
C ARG A 241 11.64 -21.04 17.61
N ALA A 242 12.50 -21.64 16.79
CA ALA A 242 12.61 -23.08 16.60
C ALA A 242 11.26 -23.75 16.32
N VAL A 243 10.39 -23.06 15.54
CA VAL A 243 9.08 -23.57 15.11
C VAL A 243 9.23 -24.19 13.74
N GLU A 244 8.89 -25.47 13.61
CA GLU A 244 8.84 -26.15 12.32
C GLU A 244 7.48 -25.84 11.66
N PRO A 245 7.48 -25.23 10.45
CA PRO A 245 6.24 -24.91 9.76
C PRO A 245 5.49 -26.17 9.33
N THR A 246 4.17 -26.20 9.55
CA THR A 246 3.29 -27.21 8.99
C THR A 246 3.06 -26.91 7.51
N ARG A 247 3.59 -27.77 6.64
CA ARG A 247 3.46 -27.61 5.19
C ARG A 247 2.08 -28.02 4.71
N LEU A 248 1.41 -27.10 4.04
CA LEU A 248 0.17 -27.39 3.33
C LEU A 248 0.49 -27.97 1.94
N ALA A 249 -0.29 -28.98 1.55
CA ALA A 249 -0.17 -29.51 0.20
C ALA A 249 -0.42 -28.41 -0.81
N GLN A 250 0.44 -28.33 -1.82
CA GLN A 250 0.24 -27.43 -2.91
C GLN A 250 -0.94 -27.95 -3.74
N ALA A 251 -1.99 -27.12 -3.88
CA ALA A 251 -3.00 -27.42 -4.86
C ALA A 251 -2.35 -27.47 -6.25
N PRO A 252 -2.80 -28.34 -7.16
CA PRO A 252 -2.39 -28.27 -8.55
C PRO A 252 -2.55 -26.83 -9.06
N LEU A 253 -1.73 -26.46 -10.03
CA LEU A 253 -1.88 -25.22 -10.79
C LEU A 253 -3.20 -25.31 -11.57
N ASP A 254 -4.28 -24.89 -10.91
CA ASP A 254 -5.60 -24.86 -11.52
C ASP A 254 -5.84 -23.41 -11.96
N PHE A 255 -5.76 -23.20 -13.27
CA PHE A 255 -6.13 -21.93 -13.86
C PHE A 255 -7.63 -21.94 -14.13
N PRO A 256 -8.31 -20.77 -14.07
CA PRO A 256 -9.70 -20.69 -14.47
C PRO A 256 -9.87 -21.18 -15.91
N GLU A 257 -11.06 -21.74 -16.23
CA GLU A 257 -11.40 -22.17 -17.59
C GLU A 257 -11.20 -21.02 -18.59
N ASP A 258 -11.54 -19.80 -18.18
CA ASP A 258 -11.33 -18.57 -18.94
C ASP A 258 -9.90 -18.04 -18.79
N THR A 259 -8.92 -18.84 -19.24
CA THR A 259 -7.49 -18.46 -19.25
C THR A 259 -7.01 -18.25 -20.68
N PHE A 260 -6.52 -17.03 -20.95
CA PHE A 260 -6.10 -16.64 -22.28
C PHE A 260 -4.68 -16.02 -22.28
N VAL A 261 -3.90 -16.37 -23.29
CA VAL A 261 -2.64 -15.69 -23.60
C VAL A 261 -2.79 -14.95 -24.93
N VAL A 262 -2.62 -13.64 -24.88
CA VAL A 262 -2.86 -12.73 -26.00
C VAL A 262 -1.55 -12.11 -26.45
N LYS A 263 -1.22 -12.24 -27.72
CA LYS A 263 -0.11 -11.53 -28.35
C LYS A 263 -0.60 -10.27 -29.04
N SER A 264 -0.06 -9.13 -28.63
CA SER A 264 -0.37 -7.83 -29.22
C SER A 264 0.73 -7.38 -30.17
N PRO A 265 0.40 -6.80 -31.33
CA PRO A 265 1.40 -6.34 -32.27
C PRO A 265 2.26 -5.21 -31.68
N GLU A 266 1.67 -4.35 -30.86
CA GLU A 266 2.28 -3.17 -30.27
C GLU A 266 1.68 -2.81 -28.89
N PRO A 267 2.35 -1.98 -28.07
CA PRO A 267 1.87 -1.62 -26.72
C PRO A 267 0.49 -0.96 -26.69
N LEU A 268 0.18 -0.11 -27.68
CA LEU A 268 -1.12 0.57 -27.73
C LEU A 268 -2.26 -0.43 -27.90
N THR A 269 -2.10 -1.41 -28.79
CA THR A 269 -3.08 -2.49 -29.03
C THR A 269 -3.26 -3.34 -27.77
N GLU A 270 -2.18 -3.61 -27.02
CA GLU A 270 -2.24 -4.35 -25.75
C GLU A 270 -3.16 -3.66 -24.74
N VAL A 271 -2.96 -2.36 -24.51
CA VAL A 271 -3.77 -1.60 -23.55
C VAL A 271 -5.21 -1.41 -24.03
N GLN A 272 -5.46 -1.28 -25.33
CA GLN A 272 -6.80 -1.24 -25.90
C GLN A 272 -7.54 -2.58 -25.69
N THR A 273 -6.85 -3.69 -25.95
CA THR A 273 -7.40 -5.04 -25.71
C THR A 273 -7.70 -5.25 -24.23
N CYS A 274 -6.82 -4.79 -23.34
CA CYS A 274 -7.06 -4.83 -21.90
C CYS A 274 -8.37 -4.10 -21.53
N ALA A 275 -8.58 -2.88 -22.04
CA ALA A 275 -9.78 -2.11 -21.73
C ALA A 275 -11.07 -2.84 -22.22
N LYS A 276 -11.04 -3.45 -23.40
CA LYS A 276 -12.15 -4.27 -23.91
C LYS A 276 -12.37 -5.52 -23.05
N THR A 277 -11.28 -6.19 -22.64
CA THR A 277 -11.34 -7.36 -21.73
C THR A 277 -12.00 -7.01 -20.41
N VAL A 278 -11.55 -5.93 -19.77
CA VAL A 278 -12.14 -5.47 -18.50
C VAL A 278 -13.61 -5.13 -18.67
N LYS A 279 -13.98 -4.42 -19.75
CA LYS A 279 -15.37 -4.10 -20.05
C LYS A 279 -16.22 -5.35 -20.25
N TYR A 280 -15.71 -6.35 -20.95
CA TYR A 280 -16.37 -7.63 -21.15
C TYR A 280 -16.57 -8.37 -19.81
N ILE A 281 -15.53 -8.46 -18.97
CA ILE A 281 -15.61 -9.07 -17.64
C ILE A 281 -16.71 -8.38 -16.83
N LEU A 282 -16.72 -7.05 -16.78
CA LEU A 282 -17.71 -6.29 -16.02
C LEU A 282 -19.13 -6.42 -16.58
N GLY A 283 -19.28 -6.61 -17.90
CA GLY A 283 -20.58 -6.76 -18.55
C GLY A 283 -21.18 -8.16 -18.44
N ASN A 284 -20.35 -9.21 -18.39
CA ASN A 284 -20.81 -10.60 -18.46
C ASN A 284 -20.65 -11.37 -17.14
N VAL A 285 -19.78 -10.89 -16.25
CA VAL A 285 -19.42 -11.58 -14.98
C VAL A 285 -19.82 -10.76 -13.75
N ALA A 286 -20.02 -9.44 -13.91
CA ALA A 286 -20.49 -8.56 -12.85
C ALA A 286 -21.99 -8.31 -12.96
N VAL A 287 -22.68 -8.33 -11.83
CA VAL A 287 -24.08 -7.86 -11.73
C VAL A 287 -24.13 -6.39 -12.10
N ASP A 288 -25.18 -5.98 -12.81
CA ASP A 288 -25.43 -4.57 -13.14
C ASP A 288 -25.65 -3.75 -11.86
N LEU A 289 -24.56 -3.15 -11.40
CA LEU A 289 -24.52 -2.35 -10.17
C LEU A 289 -25.34 -1.05 -10.25
N SER A 290 -25.81 -0.67 -11.43
CA SER A 290 -26.63 0.54 -11.59
C SER A 290 -28.02 0.41 -10.97
N GLN A 291 -28.52 -0.82 -10.78
CA GLN A 291 -29.80 -1.10 -10.12
C GLN A 291 -29.66 -1.51 -8.64
N ASP A 292 -28.47 -1.85 -8.18
CA ASP A 292 -28.25 -2.45 -6.85
C ASP A 292 -27.73 -1.47 -5.78
N LEU A 293 -27.49 -0.20 -6.12
CA LEU A 293 -27.11 0.81 -5.11
C LEU A 293 -28.21 1.01 -4.07
N GLU A 294 -29.48 0.96 -4.49
CA GLU A 294 -30.63 1.05 -3.58
C GLU A 294 -30.85 -0.26 -2.80
N LEU A 295 -30.50 -1.42 -3.39
CA LEU A 295 -30.65 -2.72 -2.75
C LEU A 295 -29.51 -3.05 -1.77
N THR A 296 -28.28 -2.61 -2.02
CA THR A 296 -27.15 -2.83 -1.09
C THR A 296 -27.27 -1.95 0.16
N GLU A 297 -27.80 -0.74 0.05
CA GLU A 297 -28.16 0.07 1.22
C GLU A 297 -29.36 -0.53 1.96
N ALA A 298 -30.35 -1.05 1.26
CA ALA A 298 -31.51 -1.71 1.86
C ALA A 298 -31.19 -3.09 2.44
N ALA A 299 -30.31 -3.89 1.82
CA ALA A 299 -29.88 -5.19 2.33
C ALA A 299 -28.93 -5.06 3.51
N SER A 300 -28.10 -4.01 3.54
CA SER A 300 -27.28 -3.64 4.71
C SER A 300 -28.16 -3.20 5.89
N ALA A 301 -29.33 -2.62 5.60
CA ALA A 301 -30.31 -2.20 6.62
C ALA A 301 -31.26 -3.33 7.07
N ALA A 302 -31.42 -4.38 6.27
CA ALA A 302 -32.41 -5.45 6.51
C ALA A 302 -31.84 -6.73 7.15
N GLY A 303 -30.52 -6.88 7.29
CA GLY A 303 -29.93 -8.03 8.02
C GLY A 303 -30.17 -9.41 7.37
N GLU A 304 -30.62 -9.48 6.13
CA GLU A 304 -30.92 -10.75 5.47
C GLU A 304 -29.76 -11.18 4.58
N GLY A 305 -29.30 -12.44 4.78
CA GLY A 305 -28.25 -13.05 3.99
C GLY A 305 -28.54 -12.94 2.50
N GLY A 306 -27.67 -12.19 1.81
CA GLY A 306 -27.89 -11.77 0.44
C GLY A 306 -27.91 -12.90 -0.57
N THR A 307 -29.09 -13.36 -0.88
CA THR A 307 -29.38 -14.05 -2.13
C THR A 307 -29.99 -13.01 -3.07
N GLN A 308 -29.23 -12.55 -4.06
CA GLN A 308 -29.79 -11.69 -5.10
C GLN A 308 -30.77 -12.49 -5.95
N VAL A 309 -31.99 -11.99 -6.11
CA VAL A 309 -32.99 -12.58 -6.96
C VAL A 309 -32.66 -12.21 -8.40
N ALA A 310 -32.31 -13.21 -9.22
CA ALA A 310 -32.14 -13.02 -10.64
C ALA A 310 -33.49 -12.62 -11.27
N LYS A 311 -33.50 -11.61 -12.16
CA LYS A 311 -34.62 -11.33 -13.01
C LYS A 311 -34.84 -12.53 -13.95
N ASP A 312 -36.11 -12.95 -14.07
CA ASP A 312 -36.57 -13.95 -15.04
C ASP A 312 -36.17 -15.42 -14.80
N GLY A 313 -36.43 -15.96 -13.60
CA GLY A 313 -36.49 -17.43 -13.42
C GLY A 313 -35.14 -18.18 -13.47
N CYS A 314 -34.00 -17.48 -13.45
CA CYS A 314 -32.69 -18.07 -13.29
C CYS A 314 -32.42 -18.35 -11.81
N GLU A 315 -31.69 -19.44 -11.51
CA GLU A 315 -31.22 -19.71 -10.16
C GLU A 315 -30.33 -18.56 -9.66
N PRO A 316 -30.42 -18.17 -8.37
CA PRO A 316 -29.57 -17.11 -7.82
C PRO A 316 -28.09 -17.49 -7.94
N ILE A 317 -27.28 -16.61 -8.53
CA ILE A 317 -25.83 -16.81 -8.66
C ILE A 317 -25.24 -16.81 -7.25
N PRO A 318 -24.49 -17.85 -6.85
CA PRO A 318 -23.81 -17.86 -5.56
C PRO A 318 -22.93 -16.63 -5.39
N PHE A 319 -22.93 -16.00 -4.21
CA PHE A 319 -22.19 -14.78 -3.94
C PHE A 319 -20.68 -14.91 -4.26
N ASP A 320 -20.11 -16.12 -4.08
CA ASP A 320 -18.72 -16.40 -4.42
C ASP A 320 -18.41 -16.37 -5.93
N ASP A 321 -19.42 -16.47 -6.79
CA ASP A 321 -19.28 -16.46 -8.25
C ASP A 321 -19.43 -15.06 -8.86
N LEU A 322 -19.93 -14.09 -8.10
CA LEU A 322 -20.03 -12.70 -8.54
C LEU A 322 -18.66 -12.04 -8.56
N VAL A 323 -18.36 -11.28 -9.61
CA VAL A 323 -17.12 -10.49 -9.73
C VAL A 323 -17.45 -9.01 -9.60
N TYR A 324 -16.99 -8.38 -8.52
CA TYR A 324 -17.12 -6.94 -8.37
C TYR A 324 -15.96 -6.22 -9.09
N PRO A 325 -16.15 -4.97 -9.55
CA PRO A 325 -15.07 -4.23 -10.20
C PRO A 325 -13.77 -4.16 -9.38
N ASN A 326 -13.85 -4.03 -8.06
CA ASN A 326 -12.69 -4.02 -7.18
C ASN A 326 -12.03 -5.42 -7.00
N GLU A 327 -12.61 -6.47 -7.53
CA GLU A 327 -12.04 -7.82 -7.63
C GLU A 327 -11.41 -8.08 -9.00
N VAL A 328 -11.54 -7.12 -9.93
CA VAL A 328 -10.84 -7.10 -11.22
C VAL A 328 -9.51 -6.34 -11.06
N CYS A 329 -8.43 -7.00 -11.39
CA CYS A 329 -7.09 -6.46 -11.29
C CYS A 329 -6.42 -6.36 -12.65
N VAL A 330 -5.92 -5.17 -12.97
CA VAL A 330 -5.05 -4.94 -14.12
C VAL A 330 -3.64 -4.77 -13.59
N VAL A 331 -2.77 -5.74 -13.89
CA VAL A 331 -1.39 -5.75 -13.43
C VAL A 331 -0.47 -5.30 -14.55
N ILE A 332 0.30 -4.27 -14.29
CA ILE A 332 1.29 -3.73 -15.20
C ILE A 332 2.70 -3.94 -14.62
N PRO A 333 3.70 -4.26 -15.46
CA PRO A 333 5.04 -4.58 -14.96
C PRO A 333 5.75 -3.39 -14.30
N GLN A 334 5.45 -2.16 -14.75
CA GLN A 334 6.18 -0.97 -14.34
C GLN A 334 5.24 0.22 -14.10
N GLY A 335 5.55 1.03 -13.08
CA GLY A 335 4.78 2.22 -12.74
C GLY A 335 4.72 3.28 -13.85
N SER A 336 5.70 3.31 -14.76
CA SER A 336 5.68 4.19 -15.94
C SER A 336 4.51 3.94 -16.89
N MET A 337 4.00 2.70 -16.95
CA MET A 337 2.85 2.32 -17.78
C MET A 337 1.50 2.64 -17.11
N LEU A 338 1.50 2.95 -15.82
CA LEU A 338 0.29 3.11 -15.02
C LEU A 338 -0.65 4.19 -15.56
N LYS A 339 -0.07 5.34 -15.89
CA LYS A 339 -0.82 6.49 -16.39
C LYS A 339 -1.55 6.18 -17.69
N ASP A 340 -0.87 5.54 -18.63
CA ASP A 340 -1.42 5.22 -19.95
C ASP A 340 -2.52 4.16 -19.82
N ALA A 341 -2.31 3.12 -19.01
CA ALA A 341 -3.32 2.10 -18.71
C ALA A 341 -4.59 2.73 -18.11
N CYS A 342 -4.45 3.56 -17.07
CA CYS A 342 -5.58 4.22 -16.43
C CYS A 342 -6.31 5.18 -17.38
N GLN A 343 -5.59 5.92 -18.23
CA GLN A 343 -6.23 6.81 -19.21
C GLN A 343 -7.06 6.04 -20.24
N LYS A 344 -6.57 4.90 -20.71
CA LYS A 344 -7.30 4.06 -21.68
C LYS A 344 -8.53 3.38 -21.06
N LEU A 345 -8.40 2.86 -19.85
CA LEU A 345 -9.54 2.33 -19.09
C LEU A 345 -10.61 3.40 -18.84
N LYS A 346 -10.18 4.59 -18.41
CA LYS A 346 -11.10 5.72 -18.21
C LYS A 346 -11.79 6.16 -19.50
N ALA A 347 -11.06 6.18 -20.64
CA ALA A 347 -11.65 6.48 -21.96
C ALA A 347 -12.67 5.43 -22.39
N ALA A 348 -12.57 4.19 -21.90
CA ALA A 348 -13.55 3.12 -22.09
C ALA A 348 -14.73 3.17 -21.09
N GLY A 349 -14.81 4.19 -20.23
CA GLY A 349 -15.86 4.35 -19.22
C GLY A 349 -15.62 3.54 -17.94
N ILE A 350 -14.43 2.97 -17.72
CA ILE A 350 -14.11 2.13 -16.59
C ILE A 350 -13.51 3.00 -15.49
N ALA A 351 -14.15 3.02 -14.32
CA ALA A 351 -13.59 3.66 -13.12
C ALA A 351 -12.41 2.84 -12.60
N THR A 352 -11.31 3.51 -12.28
CA THR A 352 -10.08 2.85 -11.84
C THR A 352 -9.53 3.46 -10.57
N VAL A 353 -8.95 2.60 -9.73
CA VAL A 353 -8.13 3.01 -8.59
C VAL A 353 -6.74 2.42 -8.73
N THR A 354 -5.73 3.21 -8.36
CA THR A 354 -4.33 2.79 -8.40
C THR A 354 -3.79 2.68 -6.99
N CYS A 355 -3.10 1.56 -6.71
CA CYS A 355 -2.15 1.50 -5.63
C CYS A 355 -0.79 1.82 -6.23
N THR A 356 -0.38 3.05 -6.11
CA THR A 356 1.01 3.41 -6.36
C THR A 356 1.82 3.06 -5.11
N GLU A 357 3.13 2.86 -5.27
CA GLU A 357 4.04 2.82 -4.11
C GLU A 357 4.00 4.15 -3.34
N SER A 358 3.50 5.21 -3.97
CA SER A 358 3.21 6.49 -3.35
C SER A 358 1.93 6.40 -2.51
N GLN A 359 2.00 6.99 -1.35
CA GLN A 359 0.90 7.11 -0.40
C GLN A 359 -0.27 7.92 -1.01
N SER A 360 -1.47 7.73 -0.46
CA SER A 360 -2.70 8.42 -0.92
C SER A 360 -2.59 9.96 -0.90
N VAL A 361 -1.72 10.51 -0.04
CA VAL A 361 -1.30 11.91 -0.04
C VAL A 361 0.05 11.99 -0.72
N GLY A 362 0.04 12.13 -2.03
CA GLY A 362 1.24 12.19 -2.85
C GLY A 362 1.20 13.37 -3.80
N GLY A 363 2.20 13.43 -4.64
CA GLY A 363 2.36 14.44 -5.67
C GLY A 363 3.76 15.00 -5.66
N ASP A 364 4.11 15.78 -6.69
CA ASP A 364 5.34 16.53 -6.68
C ASP A 364 5.12 17.84 -5.90
N PRO A 365 5.76 18.03 -4.74
CA PRO A 365 5.56 19.24 -3.91
C PRO A 365 6.00 20.54 -4.62
N ARG A 366 6.72 20.41 -5.74
CA ARG A 366 7.16 21.51 -6.59
C ARG A 366 6.08 22.02 -7.54
N ARG A 367 4.99 21.27 -7.74
CA ARG A 367 3.93 21.57 -8.72
C ARG A 367 2.62 21.91 -8.02
N VAL A 368 2.18 23.15 -8.11
CA VAL A 368 0.94 23.65 -7.47
C VAL A 368 -0.27 22.79 -7.84
N ALA A 369 -0.39 22.33 -9.10
CA ALA A 369 -1.52 21.53 -9.55
C ALA A 369 -1.58 20.12 -8.93
N SER A 370 -0.48 19.58 -8.37
CA SER A 370 -0.41 18.22 -7.81
C SER A 370 -0.39 18.19 -6.27
N VAL A 371 -0.39 19.35 -5.62
CA VAL A 371 -0.19 19.43 -4.16
C VAL A 371 -1.48 19.67 -3.36
N ALA A 372 -2.63 19.73 -4.00
CA ALA A 372 -3.88 20.08 -3.30
C ALA A 372 -4.18 19.14 -2.11
N THR A 373 -4.00 17.83 -2.28
CA THR A 373 -4.19 16.85 -1.19
C THR A 373 -3.16 17.03 -0.08
N LEU A 374 -1.90 17.25 -0.44
CA LEU A 374 -0.82 17.50 0.51
C LEU A 374 -1.03 18.82 1.27
N GLN A 375 -1.49 19.87 0.57
CA GLN A 375 -1.82 21.14 1.19
C GLN A 375 -2.93 21.01 2.23
N SER A 376 -4.01 20.29 1.89
CA SER A 376 -5.12 20.01 2.82
C SER A 376 -4.66 19.17 4.01
N PHE A 377 -3.86 18.14 3.76
CA PHE A 377 -3.29 17.31 4.82
C PHE A 377 -2.39 18.11 5.77
N THR A 378 -1.50 18.93 5.21
CA THR A 378 -0.57 19.77 5.98
C THR A 378 -1.32 20.80 6.83
N LEU A 379 -2.35 21.44 6.27
CA LEU A 379 -3.18 22.40 6.99
C LEU A 379 -4.00 21.73 8.11
N LEU A 380 -4.49 20.51 7.87
CA LEU A 380 -5.14 19.71 8.92
C LEU A 380 -4.15 19.39 10.05
N GLY A 381 -2.91 19.05 9.74
CA GLY A 381 -1.84 18.80 10.71
C GLY A 381 -1.57 20.04 11.57
N LEU A 382 -1.43 21.19 10.95
CA LEU A 382 -1.26 22.48 11.67
C LEU A 382 -2.48 22.87 12.51
N ALA A 383 -3.69 22.54 12.06
CA ALA A 383 -4.90 22.76 12.86
C ALA A 383 -5.02 21.76 14.04
N ALA A 384 -4.37 20.60 13.94
CA ALA A 384 -4.30 19.58 14.97
C ALA A 384 -3.23 19.90 16.02
N ASP A 385 -2.06 20.34 15.55
CA ASP A 385 -0.91 20.74 16.35
C ASP A 385 -0.15 21.86 15.63
N GLU A 386 -0.32 23.07 16.16
CA GLU A 386 0.36 24.28 15.67
C GLU A 386 1.90 24.21 15.82
N ARG A 387 2.41 23.22 16.54
CA ARG A 387 3.84 22.97 16.74
C ARG A 387 4.41 21.86 15.85
N ASP A 388 3.59 21.20 15.00
CA ASP A 388 4.09 20.19 14.04
C ASP A 388 5.08 20.83 13.06
N LEU A 389 6.38 20.69 13.36
CA LEU A 389 7.46 21.28 12.59
C LEU A 389 7.53 20.73 11.17
N MET A 390 7.15 19.45 10.95
CA MET A 390 7.14 18.87 9.60
C MET A 390 6.02 19.46 8.75
N CYS A 391 4.85 19.70 9.33
CA CYS A 391 3.78 20.39 8.64
C CYS A 391 4.17 21.83 8.28
N TRP A 392 4.82 22.57 9.16
CA TRP A 392 5.38 23.90 8.85
C TRP A 392 6.40 23.84 7.71
N ARG A 393 7.36 22.92 7.81
CA ARG A 393 8.37 22.75 6.77
C ARG A 393 7.77 22.42 5.40
N THR A 394 6.78 21.53 5.39
CA THR A 394 6.07 21.16 4.17
C THR A 394 5.31 22.35 3.61
N TRP A 395 4.53 23.04 4.42
CA TRP A 395 3.73 24.19 4.01
C TRP A 395 4.54 25.28 3.32
N VAL A 396 5.67 25.69 3.91
CA VAL A 396 6.50 26.74 3.34
C VAL A 396 7.21 26.33 2.06
N GLY A 397 7.38 25.02 1.82
CA GLY A 397 8.02 24.46 0.63
C GLY A 397 7.07 24.20 -0.55
N LEU A 398 5.75 24.19 -0.33
CA LEU A 398 4.75 23.81 -1.35
C LEU A 398 4.78 24.72 -2.58
N GLY A 399 4.75 24.12 -3.77
CA GLY A 399 4.67 24.81 -5.05
C GLY A 399 5.97 25.53 -5.49
N ARG A 400 7.09 25.23 -4.84
CA ARG A 400 8.41 25.80 -5.19
C ARG A 400 9.30 24.76 -5.84
N ALA A 401 10.04 25.17 -6.87
CA ALA A 401 10.96 24.28 -7.60
C ALA A 401 12.07 23.70 -6.72
N ASP A 402 12.55 24.48 -5.75
CA ASP A 402 13.57 24.13 -4.77
C ASP A 402 12.99 23.68 -3.43
N ILE A 403 11.64 23.58 -3.33
CA ILE A 403 10.91 23.31 -2.08
C ILE A 403 11.34 24.21 -0.90
N SER A 404 11.84 25.40 -1.20
CA SER A 404 12.39 26.39 -0.25
C SER A 404 13.53 25.86 0.64
N ALA A 405 14.29 24.87 0.19
CA ALA A 405 15.35 24.24 1.00
C ALA A 405 16.44 25.26 1.44
N LYS A 406 16.82 26.20 0.58
CA LYS A 406 17.78 27.26 0.93
C LYS A 406 17.23 28.21 1.99
N ALA A 407 16.00 28.68 1.83
CA ALA A 407 15.35 29.57 2.79
C ALA A 407 15.17 28.87 4.14
N TRP A 408 14.79 27.57 4.14
CA TRP A 408 14.70 26.79 5.37
C TRP A 408 16.05 26.61 6.06
N ALA A 409 17.11 26.32 5.31
CA ALA A 409 18.46 26.24 5.87
C ALA A 409 18.90 27.60 6.48
N GLY A 410 18.56 28.71 5.82
CA GLY A 410 18.77 30.06 6.36
C GLY A 410 18.00 30.28 7.67
N LEU A 411 16.74 29.84 7.75
CA LEU A 411 15.94 29.91 8.98
C LEU A 411 16.56 29.10 10.13
N VAL A 412 17.01 27.87 9.84
CA VAL A 412 17.66 27.00 10.83
C VAL A 412 18.95 27.67 11.36
N ALA A 413 19.79 28.21 10.48
CA ALA A 413 20.98 28.96 10.87
C ALA A 413 20.65 30.20 11.71
N TYR A 414 19.67 31.00 11.27
CA TYR A 414 19.18 32.17 11.98
C TYR A 414 18.66 31.86 13.39
N ALA A 415 17.93 30.73 13.53
CA ALA A 415 17.44 30.26 14.81
C ALA A 415 18.60 29.83 15.74
N ALA A 416 19.57 29.08 15.18
CA ALA A 416 20.75 28.61 15.93
C ALA A 416 21.60 29.76 16.44
N GLU A 417 21.88 30.79 15.61
CA GLU A 417 22.64 31.99 16.01
C GLU A 417 22.00 32.74 17.18
N ARG A 418 20.65 32.65 17.30
CA ARG A 418 19.90 33.37 18.34
C ARG A 418 19.47 32.47 19.49
N ASN A 419 19.91 31.21 19.47
CA ASN A 419 19.49 30.18 20.43
C ASN A 419 17.97 30.10 20.59
N MET A 420 17.26 30.17 19.46
CA MET A 420 15.80 30.10 19.38
C MET A 420 15.37 28.75 18.81
N HIS A 421 14.14 28.31 19.17
CA HIS A 421 13.50 27.22 18.44
C HIS A 421 13.15 27.66 17.02
N VAL A 422 13.23 26.75 16.02
CA VAL A 422 13.00 27.07 14.61
C VAL A 422 11.61 27.67 14.36
N LEU A 423 10.57 27.21 15.07
CA LEU A 423 9.22 27.79 14.95
C LEU A 423 9.12 29.20 15.54
N ASP A 424 9.83 29.46 16.64
CA ASP A 424 9.84 30.81 17.24
C ASP A 424 10.59 31.77 16.31
N ALA A 425 11.67 31.30 15.68
CA ALA A 425 12.37 32.06 14.65
C ALA A 425 11.48 32.32 13.44
N LEU A 426 10.73 31.32 12.95
CA LEU A 426 9.77 31.48 11.84
C LEU A 426 8.67 32.50 12.19
N ALA A 427 8.12 32.42 13.41
CA ALA A 427 7.10 33.35 13.90
C ALA A 427 7.62 34.79 14.08
N SER A 428 8.92 34.97 14.30
CA SER A 428 9.55 36.28 14.46
C SER A 428 9.87 37.01 13.15
N LEU A 429 9.74 36.31 12.00
CA LEU A 429 10.00 36.91 10.69
C LEU A 429 8.93 37.93 10.33
N ASP A 430 9.37 39.11 9.87
CA ASP A 430 8.52 40.19 9.35
C ASP A 430 8.76 40.36 7.86
N ALA A 431 7.70 40.16 7.05
CA ALA A 431 7.77 40.29 5.61
C ALA A 431 7.98 41.74 5.13
N SER A 432 7.82 42.74 6.02
CA SER A 432 8.06 44.14 5.73
C SER A 432 9.44 44.65 6.16
N ALA A 433 10.17 43.83 6.94
CA ALA A 433 11.52 44.18 7.39
C ALA A 433 12.59 43.75 6.36
N PRO A 434 13.82 44.29 6.44
CA PRO A 434 14.94 43.76 5.65
C PRO A 434 15.17 42.27 5.89
N GLU A 435 15.39 41.49 4.81
CA GLU A 435 15.57 40.04 4.90
C GLU A 435 16.84 39.71 5.73
N PRO A 436 16.71 38.99 6.87
CA PRO A 436 17.83 38.55 7.65
C PRO A 436 18.64 37.45 6.96
N PHE A 437 18.04 36.74 6.00
CA PHE A 437 18.65 35.73 5.13
C PHE A 437 17.81 35.57 3.86
N GLU A 438 18.38 35.00 2.80
CA GLU A 438 17.71 34.81 1.51
C GLU A 438 16.42 33.98 1.66
N GLY A 439 15.28 34.54 1.27
CA GLY A 439 13.96 33.91 1.31
C GLY A 439 13.18 34.07 2.62
N ALA A 440 13.65 34.87 3.55
CA ALA A 440 12.96 35.14 4.82
C ALA A 440 11.57 35.77 4.59
N GLU A 441 11.45 36.71 3.65
CA GLU A 441 10.17 37.33 3.26
C GLU A 441 9.14 36.27 2.80
N LEU A 442 9.59 35.30 1.98
CA LEU A 442 8.72 34.21 1.53
C LEU A 442 8.22 33.36 2.70
N LEU A 443 9.10 33.00 3.62
CA LEU A 443 8.74 32.21 4.80
C LEU A 443 7.76 32.97 5.68
N ALA A 444 7.98 34.27 5.94
CA ALA A 444 7.08 35.13 6.70
C ALA A 444 5.68 35.19 6.07
N LYS A 445 5.59 35.41 4.74
CA LYS A 445 4.32 35.41 4.02
C LYS A 445 3.58 34.08 4.12
N ARG A 446 4.28 32.97 3.95
CA ARG A 446 3.70 31.61 4.06
C ARG A 446 3.24 31.32 5.48
N TYR A 447 4.02 31.73 6.48
CA TYR A 447 3.66 31.60 7.88
C TYR A 447 2.33 32.36 8.17
N ALA A 448 2.25 33.63 7.80
CA ALA A 448 1.05 34.43 7.99
C ALA A 448 -0.20 33.85 7.30
N GLN A 449 -0.04 33.30 6.08
CA GLN A 449 -1.12 32.60 5.37
C GLN A 449 -1.64 31.39 6.16
N ALA A 450 -0.73 30.54 6.67
CA ALA A 450 -1.14 29.38 7.47
C ALA A 450 -1.84 29.80 8.76
N CYS A 451 -1.27 30.76 9.49
CA CYS A 451 -1.88 31.27 10.73
C CYS A 451 -3.31 31.77 10.51
N ALA A 452 -3.56 32.49 9.41
CA ALA A 452 -4.90 32.96 9.07
C ALA A 452 -5.89 31.81 8.78
N LEU A 453 -5.43 30.71 8.17
CA LEU A 453 -6.25 29.54 7.92
C LEU A 453 -6.47 28.70 9.19
N ILE A 454 -5.43 28.53 10.00
CA ILE A 454 -5.48 27.82 11.28
C ILE A 454 -6.47 28.51 12.23
N ALA A 455 -6.42 29.86 12.32
CA ALA A 455 -7.36 30.62 13.12
C ALA A 455 -8.83 30.41 12.71
N LYS A 456 -9.11 30.21 11.42
CA LYS A 456 -10.45 29.85 10.93
C LYS A 456 -10.83 28.41 11.28
N ALA A 457 -9.86 27.49 11.23
CA ALA A 457 -10.05 26.07 11.52
C ALA A 457 -10.13 25.77 13.01
N SER A 458 -9.57 26.64 13.84
CA SER A 458 -9.57 26.52 15.30
C SER A 458 -11.02 26.36 15.83
N ARG A 459 -11.22 25.36 16.70
CA ARG A 459 -12.52 25.02 17.28
C ARG A 459 -13.57 24.50 16.27
N LYS A 460 -13.20 24.21 15.02
CA LYS A 460 -14.10 23.55 14.06
C LYS A 460 -13.94 22.03 14.11
N HIS A 461 -15.04 21.34 13.80
CA HIS A 461 -15.09 19.88 13.83
C HIS A 461 -15.81 19.34 12.60
N GLY A 462 -15.56 18.08 12.26
CA GLY A 462 -16.27 17.38 11.22
C GLY A 462 -16.21 18.09 9.87
N ARG A 463 -17.35 18.20 9.19
CA ARG A 463 -17.45 18.80 7.85
C ARG A 463 -16.98 20.26 7.81
N GLN A 464 -17.29 21.05 8.84
CA GLN A 464 -16.84 22.45 8.88
C GLN A 464 -15.33 22.60 8.87
N LEU A 465 -14.61 21.68 9.53
CA LEU A 465 -13.14 21.65 9.50
C LEU A 465 -12.65 21.27 8.10
N ILE A 466 -13.23 20.24 7.46
CA ILE A 466 -12.86 19.79 6.13
C ILE A 466 -13.06 20.91 5.11
N ASP A 467 -14.16 21.65 5.15
CA ASP A 467 -14.46 22.74 4.23
C ASP A 467 -13.43 23.87 4.31
N ILE A 468 -12.80 24.08 5.48
CA ILE A 468 -11.73 25.07 5.65
C ILE A 468 -10.38 24.55 5.14
N VAL A 469 -10.02 23.31 5.50
CA VAL A 469 -8.70 22.76 5.15
C VAL A 469 -8.63 22.26 3.72
N SER A 470 -9.77 21.97 3.09
CA SER A 470 -9.90 21.49 1.71
C SER A 470 -11.00 22.22 0.93
N PRO A 471 -10.90 23.54 0.72
CA PRO A 471 -11.99 24.36 0.15
C PRO A 471 -12.33 24.01 -1.29
N ASN A 472 -11.47 23.31 -2.02
CA ASN A 472 -11.65 22.95 -3.42
C ASN A 472 -12.23 21.53 -3.63
N GLU A 473 -12.94 20.99 -2.65
CA GLU A 473 -13.54 19.64 -2.68
C GLU A 473 -12.56 18.57 -3.19
N ASN A 474 -11.38 18.51 -2.58
CA ASN A 474 -10.42 17.48 -2.91
C ASN A 474 -10.94 16.09 -2.51
N LEU A 475 -11.52 15.37 -3.46
CA LEU A 475 -12.12 14.06 -3.24
C LEU A 475 -11.16 13.06 -2.57
N THR A 476 -9.86 13.10 -2.90
CA THR A 476 -8.86 12.22 -2.28
C THR A 476 -8.70 12.54 -0.80
N PHE A 477 -8.60 13.82 -0.45
CA PHE A 477 -8.48 14.24 0.94
C PHE A 477 -9.76 13.95 1.73
N THR A 478 -10.93 14.23 1.15
CA THR A 478 -12.22 13.92 1.77
C THR A 478 -12.34 12.43 2.05
N ARG A 479 -11.94 11.55 1.12
CA ARG A 479 -11.92 10.09 1.32
C ARG A 479 -10.98 9.65 2.44
N LEU A 480 -9.84 10.30 2.63
CA LEU A 480 -8.95 10.03 3.77
C LEU A 480 -9.60 10.37 5.11
N CYS A 481 -10.47 11.36 5.12
CA CYS A 481 -11.18 11.82 6.30
C CYS A 481 -12.55 11.14 6.53
N GLU A 482 -13.10 10.43 5.55
CA GLU A 482 -14.30 9.59 5.72
C GLU A 482 -13.97 8.38 6.61
N PRO A 483 -14.78 8.02 7.55
CA PRO A 483 -16.16 8.34 7.92
C PRO A 483 -16.28 9.09 9.25
N VAL A 484 -15.74 10.30 9.36
CA VAL A 484 -15.56 10.93 10.67
C VAL A 484 -16.37 12.21 10.78
N VAL A 485 -17.64 12.09 11.15
CA VAL A 485 -18.61 13.20 11.11
C VAL A 485 -18.47 14.22 12.26
N ALA A 486 -17.80 13.90 13.38
CA ALA A 486 -17.78 14.79 14.55
C ALA A 486 -16.48 14.80 15.35
N GLN A 487 -15.32 14.64 14.68
CA GLN A 487 -14.05 14.55 15.40
C GLN A 487 -13.26 15.87 15.36
N SER A 488 -12.39 16.03 16.38
CA SER A 488 -11.42 17.12 16.46
C SER A 488 -10.33 17.00 15.39
N ALA A 489 -9.65 18.11 15.09
CA ALA A 489 -8.54 18.15 14.14
C ALA A 489 -7.47 17.08 14.42
N GLY A 490 -7.09 16.87 15.69
CA GLY A 490 -6.09 15.87 16.08
C GLY A 490 -6.51 14.43 15.73
N LYS A 491 -7.76 14.06 15.99
CA LYS A 491 -8.27 12.73 15.63
C LYS A 491 -8.35 12.54 14.10
N PHE A 492 -8.77 13.57 13.36
CA PHE A 492 -8.75 13.56 11.90
C PHE A 492 -7.35 13.40 11.37
N PHE A 493 -6.39 14.17 11.88
CA PHE A 493 -5.02 14.13 11.42
C PHE A 493 -4.37 12.77 11.65
N SER A 494 -4.47 12.23 12.88
CA SER A 494 -3.94 10.90 13.19
C SER A 494 -4.49 9.83 12.25
N ARG A 495 -5.79 9.88 11.97
CA ARG A 495 -6.46 8.95 11.08
C ARG A 495 -6.06 9.13 9.62
N ALA A 496 -5.95 10.39 9.15
CA ALA A 496 -5.48 10.71 7.82
C ALA A 496 -4.00 10.31 7.64
N ASN A 497 -3.16 10.51 8.66
CA ASN A 497 -1.77 10.09 8.64
C ASN A 497 -1.64 8.57 8.54
N LEU A 498 -2.36 7.82 9.38
CA LEU A 498 -2.39 6.36 9.28
C LEU A 498 -2.89 5.90 7.90
N ALA A 499 -4.02 6.45 7.43
CA ALA A 499 -4.60 6.07 6.14
C ALA A 499 -3.66 6.39 4.95
N ALA A 500 -2.88 7.45 5.06
CA ALA A 500 -1.91 7.84 4.03
C ALA A 500 -0.68 6.93 3.99
N VAL A 501 -0.24 6.41 5.14
CA VAL A 501 0.94 5.54 5.24
C VAL A 501 0.60 4.06 5.18
N ASP A 502 -0.62 3.66 5.55
CA ASP A 502 -1.09 2.27 5.44
C ASP A 502 -1.53 1.99 4.00
N ARG A 503 -0.65 1.35 3.26
CA ARG A 503 -0.79 1.14 1.82
C ARG A 503 -2.01 0.29 1.48
N GLY A 504 -2.66 0.65 0.38
CA GLY A 504 -3.77 -0.08 -0.18
C GLY A 504 -4.41 0.66 -1.35
N PHE A 505 -5.27 0.01 -2.09
CA PHE A 505 -6.01 0.63 -3.18
C PHE A 505 -7.06 1.63 -2.68
N GLY A 506 -7.70 1.32 -1.56
CA GLY A 506 -8.67 2.21 -0.91
C GLY A 506 -9.82 2.66 -1.81
N GLY A 507 -10.09 1.92 -2.88
CA GLY A 507 -11.11 2.24 -3.89
C GLY A 507 -12.52 1.86 -3.45
N ARG A 508 -13.50 2.29 -4.23
CA ARG A 508 -14.89 1.89 -4.10
C ARG A 508 -15.09 0.47 -4.66
N LEU A 509 -16.22 -0.17 -4.37
CA LEU A 509 -16.55 -1.49 -4.90
C LEU A 509 -16.52 -1.55 -6.44
N TRP A 510 -16.84 -0.44 -7.11
CA TRP A 510 -16.88 -0.30 -8.57
C TRP A 510 -15.60 0.25 -9.22
N ASP A 511 -14.53 0.42 -8.47
CA ASP A 511 -13.25 0.86 -9.03
C ASP A 511 -12.39 -0.37 -9.37
N VAL A 512 -12.03 -0.55 -10.63
CA VAL A 512 -11.07 -1.57 -11.08
C VAL A 512 -9.68 -1.23 -10.56
N ARG A 513 -8.99 -2.21 -9.98
CA ARG A 513 -7.65 -2.04 -9.41
C ARG A 513 -6.58 -2.12 -10.49
N VAL A 514 -5.77 -1.08 -10.62
CA VAL A 514 -4.65 -1.02 -11.57
C VAL A 514 -3.35 -0.77 -10.82
N GLY A 515 -2.36 -1.64 -11.00
CA GLY A 515 -1.11 -1.50 -10.24
C GLY A 515 0.02 -2.40 -10.71
N ILE A 516 1.18 -2.25 -10.06
CA ILE A 516 2.33 -3.13 -10.25
C ILE A 516 2.17 -4.42 -9.42
N PRO A 517 2.91 -5.51 -9.73
CA PRO A 517 2.78 -6.80 -9.04
C PRO A 517 2.79 -6.73 -7.52
N ALA A 518 3.69 -5.93 -6.95
CA ALA A 518 3.82 -5.77 -5.51
C ALA A 518 2.57 -5.18 -4.83
N ALA A 519 1.78 -4.38 -5.54
CA ALA A 519 0.56 -3.78 -5.01
C ALA A 519 -0.55 -4.80 -4.75
N PHE A 520 -0.51 -5.93 -5.45
CA PHE A 520 -1.49 -7.01 -5.32
C PHE A 520 -1.06 -8.12 -4.36
N ALA A 521 0.12 -8.00 -3.76
CA ALA A 521 0.56 -8.95 -2.75
C ALA A 521 -0.42 -8.95 -1.56
N GLY A 522 -0.86 -10.12 -1.11
CA GLY A 522 -1.85 -10.25 -0.04
C GLY A 522 -3.30 -9.97 -0.44
N LEU A 523 -3.58 -9.58 -1.69
CA LEU A 523 -4.96 -9.37 -2.16
C LEU A 523 -5.48 -10.60 -2.90
N GLU A 524 -6.77 -10.86 -2.75
CA GLU A 524 -7.49 -11.80 -3.61
C GLU A 524 -8.10 -11.07 -4.80
N THR A 525 -8.15 -11.75 -5.93
CA THR A 525 -8.74 -11.24 -7.16
C THR A 525 -9.55 -12.35 -7.82
N LYS A 526 -10.70 -12.01 -8.38
CA LYS A 526 -11.50 -12.99 -9.15
C LYS A 526 -11.15 -12.94 -10.63
N ALA A 527 -10.84 -11.77 -11.14
CA ALA A 527 -10.41 -11.59 -12.52
C ALA A 527 -9.08 -10.83 -12.59
N CYS A 528 -8.16 -11.31 -13.39
CA CYS A 528 -6.82 -10.73 -13.52
C CYS A 528 -6.45 -10.53 -14.99
N VAL A 529 -5.99 -9.33 -15.33
CA VAL A 529 -5.44 -8.98 -16.65
C VAL A 529 -4.00 -8.55 -16.46
N LEU A 530 -3.06 -9.37 -16.93
CA LEU A 530 -1.62 -9.14 -16.81
C LEU A 530 -1.07 -8.62 -18.11
N LEU A 531 -0.46 -7.44 -18.11
CA LEU A 531 0.10 -6.78 -19.28
C LEU A 531 1.62 -6.90 -19.32
N GLY A 532 2.21 -6.78 -20.51
CA GLY A 532 3.64 -6.62 -20.70
C GLY A 532 4.48 -7.82 -20.25
N LEU A 533 3.98 -9.05 -20.39
CA LEU A 533 4.71 -10.27 -20.07
C LEU A 533 5.80 -10.54 -21.12
N ASN A 534 6.72 -9.59 -21.26
CA ASN A 534 7.87 -9.68 -22.15
C ASN A 534 9.16 -9.99 -21.35
N GLU A 535 10.09 -10.66 -22.01
CA GLU A 535 11.42 -10.95 -21.44
C GLU A 535 12.17 -9.65 -21.12
N GLY A 536 12.72 -9.52 -19.90
CA GLY A 536 13.37 -8.31 -19.40
C GLY A 536 12.40 -7.26 -18.85
N VAL A 537 11.09 -7.44 -19.02
CA VAL A 537 10.05 -6.55 -18.46
C VAL A 537 9.34 -7.21 -17.28
N ALA A 538 8.96 -8.48 -17.43
CA ALA A 538 8.30 -9.28 -16.41
C ALA A 538 8.75 -10.75 -16.48
N PRO A 539 9.67 -11.24 -15.65
CA PRO A 539 10.43 -10.50 -14.65
C PRO A 539 11.45 -9.53 -15.25
N ARG A 540 11.79 -8.49 -14.48
CA ARG A 540 12.77 -7.49 -14.90
C ARG A 540 14.21 -7.95 -14.69
N ALA A 541 14.47 -8.64 -13.59
CA ALA A 541 15.76 -9.24 -13.32
C ALA A 541 16.01 -10.41 -14.26
N THR A 542 17.27 -10.65 -14.62
CA THR A 542 17.69 -11.85 -15.32
C THR A 542 18.35 -12.83 -14.37
N HIS A 543 18.25 -14.11 -14.66
CA HIS A 543 18.89 -15.14 -13.84
C HIS A 543 20.43 -14.98 -13.80
N GLU A 544 21.01 -14.50 -14.90
CA GLU A 544 22.47 -14.33 -15.04
C GLU A 544 23.00 -13.17 -14.19
N GLU A 545 22.26 -12.03 -14.16
CA GLU A 545 22.70 -10.81 -13.48
C GLU A 545 22.35 -10.79 -11.99
N ALA A 546 21.17 -11.31 -11.63
CA ALA A 546 20.67 -11.26 -10.27
C ALA A 546 19.76 -12.46 -9.96
N PRO A 547 20.30 -13.69 -9.79
CA PRO A 547 19.50 -14.91 -9.69
C PRO A 547 18.48 -14.88 -8.55
N ALA A 548 18.86 -14.41 -7.38
CA ALA A 548 17.94 -14.34 -6.22
C ALA A 548 16.78 -13.36 -6.46
N ARG A 549 17.04 -12.23 -7.11
CA ARG A 549 16.01 -11.26 -7.47
C ARG A 549 15.10 -11.80 -8.57
N PHE A 550 15.68 -12.46 -9.57
CA PHE A 550 14.92 -13.11 -10.63
C PHE A 550 13.94 -14.14 -10.06
N GLU A 551 14.41 -15.03 -9.19
CA GLU A 551 13.57 -16.04 -8.52
C GLU A 551 12.44 -15.40 -7.71
N ASN A 552 12.73 -14.35 -6.95
CA ASN A 552 11.72 -13.65 -6.16
C ASN A 552 10.67 -12.96 -7.05
N GLU A 553 11.09 -12.30 -8.12
CA GLU A 553 10.17 -11.71 -9.11
C GLU A 553 9.32 -12.78 -9.80
N CYS A 554 9.90 -13.91 -10.20
CA CYS A 554 9.17 -15.04 -10.77
C CYS A 554 8.10 -15.59 -9.80
N ARG A 555 8.44 -15.75 -8.52
CA ARG A 555 7.49 -16.20 -7.49
C ARG A 555 6.34 -15.21 -7.31
N LEU A 556 6.64 -13.92 -7.31
CA LEU A 556 5.62 -12.87 -7.22
C LEU A 556 4.65 -12.91 -8.41
N TRP A 557 5.17 -13.03 -9.64
CA TRP A 557 4.34 -13.17 -10.83
C TRP A 557 3.52 -14.46 -10.82
N ARG A 558 4.11 -15.60 -10.45
CA ARG A 558 3.37 -16.86 -10.28
C ARG A 558 2.27 -16.73 -9.24
N ALA A 559 2.54 -16.05 -8.11
CA ALA A 559 1.52 -15.79 -7.10
C ALA A 559 0.32 -14.99 -7.65
N LEU A 560 0.56 -14.06 -8.57
CA LEU A 560 -0.52 -13.31 -9.25
C LEU A 560 -1.33 -14.18 -10.21
N LEU A 561 -0.68 -15.06 -10.95
CA LEU A 561 -1.38 -16.00 -11.86
C LEU A 561 -2.38 -16.88 -11.10
N HIS A 562 -2.04 -17.30 -9.88
CA HIS A 562 -2.92 -18.12 -9.05
C HIS A 562 -4.01 -17.36 -8.30
N LYS A 563 -4.03 -16.03 -8.38
CA LYS A 563 -5.06 -15.23 -7.70
C LYS A 563 -6.37 -15.15 -8.47
N ALA A 564 -6.31 -15.27 -9.79
CA ALA A 564 -7.48 -15.25 -10.66
C ALA A 564 -8.31 -16.52 -10.45
N ARG A 565 -9.57 -16.38 -10.07
CA ARG A 565 -10.46 -17.53 -9.87
C ARG A 565 -11.41 -17.78 -11.04
N ASN A 566 -11.88 -16.70 -11.67
CA ASN A 566 -12.90 -16.75 -12.69
C ASN A 566 -12.37 -16.40 -14.08
N TRP A 567 -11.38 -15.48 -14.16
CA TRP A 567 -10.85 -14.99 -15.43
C TRP A 567 -9.38 -14.63 -15.34
N LEU A 568 -8.56 -15.12 -16.27
CA LEU A 568 -7.15 -14.78 -16.39
C LEU A 568 -6.79 -14.44 -17.83
N THR A 569 -6.41 -13.20 -18.09
CA THR A 569 -5.81 -12.80 -19.36
C THR A 569 -4.37 -12.38 -19.14
N MET A 570 -3.47 -12.97 -19.89
CA MET A 570 -2.05 -12.65 -19.93
C MET A 570 -1.71 -12.08 -21.28
N SER A 571 -0.96 -10.99 -21.36
CA SER A 571 -0.57 -10.43 -22.65
C SER A 571 0.90 -10.10 -22.74
N TYR A 572 1.42 -10.17 -23.97
CA TYR A 572 2.74 -9.69 -24.31
C TYR A 572 2.75 -8.99 -25.67
N VAL A 573 3.72 -8.12 -25.87
CA VAL A 573 3.88 -7.31 -27.09
C VAL A 573 4.91 -7.95 -28.03
N GLN A 574 4.60 -8.05 -29.32
CA GLN A 574 5.51 -8.59 -30.31
C GLN A 574 6.56 -7.59 -30.79
N GLY A 575 6.21 -6.31 -30.83
CA GLY A 575 7.10 -5.26 -31.29
C GLY A 575 6.80 -3.90 -30.67
N ALA A 576 7.83 -3.09 -30.52
CA ALA A 576 7.73 -1.72 -30.03
C ALA A 576 8.76 -0.82 -30.72
N ALA A 577 8.59 0.50 -30.63
CA ALA A 577 9.66 1.42 -31.01
C ALA A 577 10.93 1.12 -30.19
N PRO A 578 12.13 1.15 -30.79
CA PRO A 578 13.38 0.79 -30.10
C PRO A 578 13.59 1.54 -28.79
N ASP A 579 13.34 2.86 -28.78
CA ASP A 579 13.48 3.69 -27.59
C ASP A 579 12.49 3.29 -26.49
N HIS A 580 11.26 2.92 -26.88
CA HIS A 580 10.25 2.44 -25.93
C HIS A 580 10.63 1.07 -25.36
N ALA A 581 11.11 0.14 -26.19
CA ALA A 581 11.59 -1.16 -25.76
C ALA A 581 12.75 -1.03 -24.76
N GLN A 582 13.69 -0.13 -25.04
CA GLN A 582 14.81 0.18 -24.15
C GLN A 582 14.33 0.81 -22.83
N ALA A 583 13.41 1.75 -22.87
CA ALA A 583 12.85 2.38 -21.67
C ALA A 583 12.12 1.38 -20.75
N LEU A 584 11.50 0.36 -21.33
CA LEU A 584 10.89 -0.75 -20.60
C LEU A 584 11.91 -1.79 -20.10
N GLY A 585 13.14 -1.78 -20.60
CA GLY A 585 14.15 -2.82 -20.33
C GLY A 585 13.86 -4.14 -21.04
N ALA A 586 13.03 -4.11 -22.10
CA ALA A 586 12.66 -5.31 -22.84
C ALA A 586 13.85 -5.89 -23.61
N ARG A 587 13.98 -7.22 -23.58
CA ARG A 587 14.99 -7.92 -24.37
C ARG A 587 14.58 -7.95 -25.84
N VAL A 588 15.36 -7.26 -26.68
CA VAL A 588 15.13 -7.17 -28.12
C VAL A 588 15.76 -8.37 -28.82
N LYS A 589 14.94 -9.18 -29.50
CA LYS A 589 15.43 -10.30 -30.35
C LYS A 589 16.14 -9.79 -31.61
N ARG A 590 15.54 -8.82 -32.27
CA ARG A 590 16.07 -8.17 -33.50
C ARG A 590 15.34 -6.86 -33.73
N VAL A 591 15.98 -5.96 -34.47
CA VAL A 591 15.34 -4.74 -34.99
C VAL A 591 14.94 -4.99 -36.44
N LYS A 592 13.66 -4.80 -36.73
CA LYS A 592 13.13 -4.82 -38.09
C LYS A 592 13.17 -3.40 -38.64
N ARG A 593 13.95 -3.18 -39.68
CA ARG A 593 13.92 -1.90 -40.40
C ARG A 593 12.67 -1.82 -41.26
N ALA A 594 11.92 -0.77 -41.13
CA ALA A 594 10.73 -0.48 -41.91
C ALA A 594 10.82 0.93 -42.50
N THR A 595 10.12 1.15 -43.62
CA THR A 595 10.15 2.44 -44.32
C THR A 595 9.64 3.62 -43.50
N ALA A 596 8.80 3.37 -42.48
CA ALA A 596 8.22 4.43 -41.62
C ALA A 596 8.96 4.58 -40.28
N SER A 597 9.35 3.47 -39.65
CA SER A 597 10.07 3.47 -38.37
C SER A 597 10.59 2.09 -38.03
N ASP A 598 11.75 2.01 -37.40
CA ASP A 598 12.33 0.76 -36.94
C ASP A 598 11.46 0.15 -35.80
N VAL A 599 11.31 -1.18 -35.85
CA VAL A 599 10.53 -1.92 -34.84
C VAL A 599 11.43 -2.93 -34.13
N ALA A 600 11.59 -2.81 -32.84
CA ALA A 600 12.25 -3.77 -31.97
C ALA A 600 11.31 -4.97 -31.74
N MET A 601 11.71 -6.16 -32.19
CA MET A 601 10.94 -7.40 -31.98
C MET A 601 11.26 -7.97 -30.59
N LEU A 602 10.22 -8.20 -29.80
CA LEU A 602 10.30 -8.62 -28.40
C LEU A 602 10.00 -10.12 -28.24
N ALA A 603 10.50 -10.71 -27.15
CA ALA A 603 10.21 -12.08 -26.76
C ALA A 603 9.10 -12.13 -25.71
N PRO A 604 8.24 -13.18 -25.70
CA PRO A 604 7.40 -13.46 -24.55
C PRO A 604 8.25 -13.79 -23.32
N SER A 605 7.71 -13.50 -22.15
CA SER A 605 8.34 -13.77 -20.86
C SER A 605 8.71 -15.25 -20.69
N VAL A 606 9.80 -15.49 -19.96
CA VAL A 606 10.19 -16.83 -19.51
C VAL A 606 9.07 -17.51 -18.73
N LEU A 607 8.28 -16.77 -17.97
CA LEU A 607 7.13 -17.30 -17.21
C LEU A 607 6.11 -17.98 -18.12
N LEU A 608 5.74 -17.37 -19.23
CA LEU A 608 4.79 -17.96 -20.19
C LEU A 608 5.36 -19.22 -20.83
N ARG A 609 6.67 -19.26 -21.08
CA ARG A 609 7.37 -20.45 -21.64
C ARG A 609 7.39 -21.60 -20.64
N GLU A 610 7.73 -21.33 -19.38
CA GLU A 610 7.78 -22.33 -18.32
C GLU A 610 6.39 -22.95 -18.01
N LEU A 611 5.33 -22.17 -18.17
CA LEU A 611 3.97 -22.65 -18.01
C LEU A 611 3.40 -23.36 -19.25
N GLY A 612 4.18 -23.49 -20.33
CA GLY A 612 3.70 -24.05 -21.60
C GLY A 612 2.65 -23.17 -22.32
N MET A 613 2.53 -21.91 -21.92
CA MET A 613 1.53 -20.96 -22.42
C MET A 613 2.11 -19.98 -23.45
N ALA A 614 3.32 -20.20 -23.93
CA ALA A 614 3.89 -19.45 -25.06
C ALA A 614 3.36 -19.99 -26.40
N GLU A 615 3.77 -19.38 -27.51
CA GLU A 615 3.40 -19.91 -28.83
C GLU A 615 3.64 -21.43 -28.93
N PRO A 616 2.71 -22.24 -29.49
CA PRO A 616 1.55 -21.82 -30.28
C PRO A 616 0.24 -21.58 -29.49
N SER A 617 0.23 -21.73 -28.17
CA SER A 617 -0.98 -21.61 -27.34
C SER A 617 -1.51 -20.18 -27.21
N THR A 618 -0.93 -19.21 -27.95
CA THR A 618 -1.31 -17.80 -27.86
C THR A 618 -2.24 -17.38 -29.00
N MET A 619 -3.16 -16.50 -28.68
CA MET A 619 -4.12 -15.91 -29.62
C MET A 619 -3.69 -14.48 -29.99
N GLY A 620 -3.88 -14.05 -31.23
CA GLY A 620 -3.68 -12.66 -31.63
C GLY A 620 -4.72 -11.73 -30.99
N ALA A 621 -4.35 -10.48 -30.68
CA ALA A 621 -5.25 -9.52 -30.03
C ALA A 621 -6.58 -9.32 -30.80
N GLN A 622 -6.52 -9.21 -32.13
CA GLN A 622 -7.74 -9.09 -32.96
C GLN A 622 -8.62 -10.33 -32.89
N GLN A 623 -7.99 -11.52 -32.99
CA GLN A 623 -8.70 -12.79 -32.87
C GLN A 623 -9.33 -12.97 -31.48
N PHE A 624 -8.63 -12.59 -30.43
CA PHE A 624 -9.13 -12.65 -29.07
C PHE A 624 -10.37 -11.75 -28.90
N VAL A 625 -10.29 -10.50 -29.37
CA VAL A 625 -11.41 -9.57 -29.32
C VAL A 625 -12.63 -10.12 -30.10
N ALA A 626 -12.42 -10.63 -31.30
CA ALA A 626 -13.51 -11.14 -32.15
C ALA A 626 -14.13 -12.45 -31.65
N CYS A 627 -13.29 -13.41 -31.21
CA CYS A 627 -13.76 -14.75 -30.87
C CYS A 627 -14.14 -14.94 -29.40
N VAL A 628 -13.43 -14.26 -28.49
CA VAL A 628 -13.65 -14.43 -27.04
C VAL A 628 -14.52 -13.33 -26.48
N LEU A 629 -14.21 -12.06 -26.81
CA LEU A 629 -14.98 -10.92 -26.30
C LEU A 629 -16.25 -10.65 -27.14
N CYS A 630 -16.47 -11.40 -28.23
CA CYS A 630 -17.63 -11.24 -29.14
C CYS A 630 -17.82 -9.78 -29.62
N ASP A 631 -16.72 -9.02 -29.71
CA ASP A 631 -16.72 -7.63 -30.11
C ASP A 631 -16.22 -7.51 -31.55
N THR A 632 -16.98 -6.88 -32.40
CA THR A 632 -16.53 -6.56 -33.77
C THR A 632 -15.63 -5.34 -33.69
N LEU A 633 -14.45 -5.44 -34.23
CA LEU A 633 -13.46 -4.36 -34.33
C LEU A 633 -13.99 -3.19 -35.15
#